data_de5f0246a277ff13ee3c29b3b5575dd9
#
_entry.id   de5f0246a277ff13ee3c29b3b5575dd9
#
_cell.length_a   1.000
_cell.length_b   1.000
_cell.length_c   1.000
_cell.angle_alpha   90.00
_cell.angle_beta   90.00
_cell.angle_gamma   90.00
#
_symmetry.space_group_name_H-M   'P 1'
#
loop_
_entity.id
_entity.type
_entity.pdbx_description
1 polymer ?
#
loop_
_entity_poly.entity_id
_entity_poly.type
_entity_poly.pdbx_seq_one_letter_code
_entity_poly.pdbx_strand_id
1 'polypeptide(L)'
;MAKKLFSLLMALTLLAALALPAAFAEDYLDIINIADDNQSASYDLHKDTSVNGRNMLRGTVMEQLVTLKADGSIAPELCESYDVSDDNSAFTFHLRKGVKFHNGKEMTSADVVASLNRWLECFGTARKMVGDARFTVVDDYTVSLTLDHSAIMLLDMLAGAAQAAVIYPVESIEAVNADTGYVPADYIIGTGPYMFKEWAVDQYVLLERFDDYAAYGDPDQPIDGLWGYKHAYTKTLKYWIVKDAATRFNGLMSGEYDFIVKATDAYLGTLRSMPDITCYSMQTGMINLVWNKHSTDKYLRLAFQALANADDLNTANYGSLYDNDPCFMEKSQPGWYTTKGEEFFCQNDPEKAKELLAQSSFDTSKPLRILTATGGGAEAMLEVLRQEAAKIGVTLEITATDRTTMTSMRNDETLYDAYFTTFSSVAVPSLRNFLSADYAGW
;
A
#
# COMPACT_ATOMS: atom_id res chain seq x y z
N MET A 1 -16.95 -29.77 68.05
CA MET A 1 -16.04 -28.79 67.43
C MET A 1 -15.61 -29.19 66.00
N ALA A 2 -15.26 -30.43 65.72
CA ALA A 2 -14.79 -30.86 64.39
C ALA A 2 -15.77 -30.62 63.21
N LYS A 3 -17.10 -30.79 63.40
CA LYS A 3 -18.08 -30.55 62.34
C LYS A 3 -18.25 -29.07 61.96
N LYS A 4 -18.00 -28.13 62.87
CA LYS A 4 -18.05 -26.69 62.57
C LYS A 4 -16.78 -26.21 61.86
N LEU A 5 -15.60 -26.84 62.16
CA LEU A 5 -14.37 -26.52 61.44
C LEU A 5 -14.42 -27.02 59.97
N PHE A 6 -15.05 -28.19 59.74
CA PHE A 6 -15.17 -28.75 58.40
C PHE A 6 -16.12 -27.91 57.51
N SER A 7 -17.24 -27.39 58.10
CA SER A 7 -18.14 -26.50 57.37
C SER A 7 -17.48 -25.12 57.05
N LEU A 8 -16.61 -24.61 57.93
CA LEU A 8 -15.90 -23.38 57.71
C LEU A 8 -14.80 -23.50 56.64
N LEU A 9 -14.09 -24.63 56.64
CA LEU A 9 -13.10 -24.93 55.59
C LEU A 9 -13.74 -25.13 54.22
N MET A 10 -14.91 -25.77 54.15
CA MET A 10 -15.64 -25.96 52.89
C MET A 10 -16.27 -24.64 52.36
N ALA A 11 -16.68 -23.74 53.27
CA ALA A 11 -17.14 -22.39 52.88
C ALA A 11 -15.99 -21.51 52.39
N LEU A 12 -14.79 -21.61 52.98
CA LEU A 12 -13.60 -20.88 52.51
C LEU A 12 -13.08 -21.39 51.16
N THR A 13 -13.16 -22.70 50.90
CA THR A 13 -12.77 -23.26 49.59
C THR A 13 -13.79 -22.94 48.49
N LEU A 14 -15.08 -22.83 48.81
CA LEU A 14 -16.08 -22.35 47.84
C LEU A 14 -15.94 -20.86 47.57
N LEU A 15 -15.58 -20.01 48.56
CA LEU A 15 -15.30 -18.61 48.32
C LEU A 15 -13.99 -18.40 47.56
N ALA A 16 -12.98 -19.25 47.74
CA ALA A 16 -11.73 -19.18 46.97
C ALA A 16 -11.90 -19.66 45.51
N ALA A 17 -12.88 -20.56 45.24
CA ALA A 17 -13.22 -21.00 43.91
C ALA A 17 -14.08 -19.95 43.11
N LEU A 18 -14.65 -18.98 43.80
CA LEU A 18 -15.39 -17.86 43.19
C LEU A 18 -14.53 -16.58 42.97
N ALA A 19 -13.28 -16.61 43.45
CA ALA A 19 -12.28 -15.62 43.08
C ALA A 19 -11.39 -16.12 41.93
N LEU A 20 -12.02 -16.57 40.84
CA LEU A 20 -11.39 -16.47 39.54
C LEU A 20 -11.15 -14.94 39.37
N PRO A 21 -9.93 -14.49 39.04
CA PRO A 21 -9.78 -13.13 38.60
C PRO A 21 -10.85 -12.97 37.51
N ALA A 22 -11.75 -12.01 37.68
CA ALA A 22 -12.46 -11.49 36.54
C ALA A 22 -11.32 -11.09 35.59
N ALA A 23 -11.08 -11.88 34.57
CA ALA A 23 -10.33 -11.43 33.43
C ALA A 23 -10.98 -10.11 33.13
N PHE A 24 -10.22 -9.02 33.23
CA PHE A 24 -10.70 -7.73 32.78
C PHE A 24 -11.15 -8.00 31.36
N ALA A 25 -12.46 -8.10 31.16
CA ALA A 25 -13.00 -8.07 29.82
C ALA A 25 -12.60 -6.68 29.35
N GLU A 26 -11.57 -6.63 28.53
CA GLU A 26 -11.25 -5.40 27.83
C GLU A 26 -12.53 -5.04 27.08
N ASP A 27 -13.11 -3.87 27.37
CA ASP A 27 -14.33 -3.39 26.73
C ASP A 27 -13.99 -2.98 25.30
N TYR A 28 -13.91 -3.98 24.42
CA TYR A 28 -13.77 -3.72 22.98
C TYR A 28 -15.11 -3.26 22.39
N LEU A 29 -15.04 -2.32 21.48
CA LEU A 29 -16.22 -1.89 20.72
C LEU A 29 -16.81 -3.06 19.92
N ASP A 30 -18.11 -3.24 19.96
CA ASP A 30 -18.79 -4.23 19.12
C ASP A 30 -18.67 -3.88 17.62
N ILE A 31 -18.62 -2.58 17.33
CA ILE A 31 -18.47 -2.03 15.97
C ILE A 31 -17.46 -0.90 15.97
N ILE A 32 -16.60 -0.85 14.96
CA ILE A 32 -15.76 0.31 14.63
C ILE A 32 -16.29 0.93 13.33
N ASN A 33 -16.67 2.21 13.40
CA ASN A 33 -17.10 3.02 12.27
C ASN A 33 -15.90 3.74 11.67
N ILE A 34 -15.56 3.42 10.42
CA ILE A 34 -14.42 3.96 9.70
C ILE A 34 -14.94 4.80 8.53
N ALA A 35 -14.61 6.09 8.47
CA ALA A 35 -14.96 6.91 7.32
C ALA A 35 -13.82 6.94 6.29
N ASP A 36 -14.08 6.40 5.10
CA ASP A 36 -13.14 6.40 3.97
C ASP A 36 -13.58 7.42 2.91
N ASP A 37 -12.62 7.95 2.15
CA ASP A 37 -12.89 8.99 1.14
C ASP A 37 -13.50 8.42 -0.14
N ASN A 38 -13.34 7.13 -0.40
CA ASN A 38 -13.79 6.49 -1.63
C ASN A 38 -13.97 4.98 -1.45
N GLN A 39 -14.70 4.36 -2.37
CA GLN A 39 -14.81 2.91 -2.50
C GLN A 39 -13.99 2.42 -3.69
N SER A 40 -13.76 1.12 -3.76
CA SER A 40 -13.24 0.46 -4.94
C SER A 40 -14.35 0.24 -5.98
N ALA A 41 -13.96 0.17 -7.27
CA ALA A 41 -14.86 -0.26 -8.34
C ALA A 41 -15.18 -1.76 -8.23
N SER A 42 -14.29 -2.51 -7.59
CA SER A 42 -14.41 -3.93 -7.26
C SER A 42 -13.53 -4.21 -6.05
N TYR A 43 -13.82 -5.30 -5.34
CA TYR A 43 -13.00 -5.79 -4.22
C TYR A 43 -12.19 -7.06 -4.58
N ASP A 44 -12.11 -7.38 -5.86
CA ASP A 44 -11.25 -8.44 -6.39
C ASP A 44 -9.80 -7.98 -6.47
N LEU A 45 -8.99 -8.31 -5.48
CA LEU A 45 -7.62 -7.84 -5.35
C LEU A 45 -6.65 -8.38 -6.41
N HIS A 46 -7.02 -9.41 -7.19
CA HIS A 46 -6.23 -9.82 -8.35
C HIS A 46 -6.32 -8.84 -9.52
N LYS A 47 -7.40 -8.09 -9.61
CA LYS A 47 -7.67 -7.21 -10.76
C LYS A 47 -7.86 -5.74 -10.37
N ASP A 48 -8.44 -5.48 -9.21
CA ASP A 48 -8.59 -4.11 -8.69
C ASP A 48 -7.27 -3.64 -8.08
N THR A 49 -6.75 -2.55 -8.60
CA THR A 49 -5.51 -1.90 -8.14
C THR A 49 -5.78 -0.67 -7.25
N SER A 50 -7.04 -0.42 -6.87
CA SER A 50 -7.40 0.71 -6.02
C SER A 50 -6.73 0.61 -4.64
N VAL A 51 -6.29 1.76 -4.13
CA VAL A 51 -5.66 1.84 -2.81
C VAL A 51 -6.66 1.50 -1.70
N ASN A 52 -7.92 1.97 -1.83
CA ASN A 52 -8.96 1.77 -0.82
C ASN A 52 -9.31 0.28 -0.65
N GLY A 53 -9.55 -0.46 -1.74
CA GLY A 53 -9.84 -1.89 -1.67
C GLY A 53 -8.70 -2.70 -1.06
N ARG A 54 -7.46 -2.42 -1.47
CA ARG A 54 -6.28 -3.08 -0.90
C ARG A 54 -6.12 -2.83 0.60
N ASN A 55 -6.21 -1.58 1.01
CA ASN A 55 -6.01 -1.20 2.41
C ASN A 55 -7.13 -1.75 3.31
N MET A 56 -8.33 -1.91 2.76
CA MET A 56 -9.46 -2.48 3.48
C MET A 56 -9.36 -4.00 3.62
N LEU A 57 -9.02 -4.72 2.54
CA LEU A 57 -9.16 -6.17 2.51
C LEU A 57 -7.87 -6.96 2.77
N ARG A 58 -6.70 -6.41 2.41
CA ARG A 58 -5.45 -7.14 2.59
C ARG A 58 -5.06 -7.22 4.07
N GLY A 59 -4.87 -8.44 4.55
CA GLY A 59 -4.56 -8.73 5.96
C GLY A 59 -5.77 -8.67 6.90
N THR A 60 -6.94 -8.24 6.43
CA THR A 60 -8.21 -8.30 7.16
C THR A 60 -9.11 -9.41 6.64
N VAL A 61 -9.43 -9.40 5.36
CA VAL A 61 -10.28 -10.40 4.70
C VAL A 61 -9.43 -11.37 3.89
N MET A 62 -8.42 -10.88 3.20
CA MET A 62 -7.62 -11.61 2.25
C MET A 62 -6.18 -11.74 2.73
N GLU A 63 -5.62 -12.93 2.64
CA GLU A 63 -4.23 -13.24 2.97
C GLU A 63 -3.47 -13.80 1.75
N GLN A 64 -2.13 -13.81 1.84
CA GLN A 64 -1.21 -14.23 0.79
C GLN A 64 -0.37 -15.43 1.28
N LEU A 65 0.36 -16.13 0.38
CA LEU A 65 1.29 -17.18 0.82
C LEU A 65 2.41 -16.64 1.69
N VAL A 66 2.94 -15.48 1.30
CA VAL A 66 4.00 -14.75 2.00
C VAL A 66 3.58 -13.29 2.12
N THR A 67 4.03 -12.61 3.15
CA THR A 67 3.68 -11.22 3.44
C THR A 67 4.91 -10.39 3.81
N LEU A 68 4.75 -9.08 3.97
CA LEU A 68 5.83 -8.17 4.34
C LEU A 68 5.78 -7.83 5.83
N LYS A 69 6.95 -7.87 6.46
CA LYS A 69 7.19 -7.25 7.76
C LYS A 69 7.35 -5.74 7.64
N ALA A 70 7.40 -5.06 8.78
CA ALA A 70 7.56 -3.59 8.82
C ALA A 70 8.88 -3.11 8.20
N ASP A 71 9.94 -3.93 8.25
CA ASP A 71 11.23 -3.64 7.64
C ASP A 71 11.29 -3.98 6.14
N GLY A 72 10.18 -4.46 5.55
CA GLY A 72 10.09 -4.90 4.16
C GLY A 72 10.62 -6.31 3.90
N SER A 73 11.09 -7.03 4.90
CA SER A 73 11.48 -8.43 4.74
C SER A 73 10.26 -9.33 4.52
N ILE A 74 10.45 -10.42 3.78
CA ILE A 74 9.40 -11.36 3.43
C ILE A 74 9.29 -12.44 4.52
N ALA A 75 8.07 -12.73 4.94
CA ALA A 75 7.77 -13.76 5.91
C ALA A 75 6.62 -14.68 5.44
N PRO A 76 6.58 -15.95 5.88
CA PRO A 76 5.46 -16.84 5.63
C PRO A 76 4.15 -16.31 6.23
N GLU A 77 3.00 -16.53 5.54
CA GLU A 77 1.66 -16.20 6.05
C GLU A 77 0.71 -17.40 5.91
N LEU A 78 0.25 -17.73 4.70
CA LEU A 78 -0.53 -18.95 4.43
C LEU A 78 0.34 -20.17 4.12
N CYS A 79 1.60 -19.99 3.74
CA CYS A 79 2.57 -21.08 3.83
C CYS A 79 3.22 -21.11 5.21
N GLU A 80 3.64 -22.29 5.65
CA GLU A 80 4.44 -22.53 6.85
C GLU A 80 5.92 -22.24 6.56
N SER A 81 6.37 -22.61 5.36
CA SER A 81 7.70 -22.39 4.85
C SER A 81 7.72 -22.37 3.30
N TYR A 82 8.84 -21.94 2.75
CA TYR A 82 9.08 -22.04 1.32
C TYR A 82 10.56 -22.31 1.02
N ASP A 83 10.82 -23.00 -0.09
CA ASP A 83 12.14 -23.26 -0.61
C ASP A 83 12.33 -22.55 -1.94
N VAL A 84 13.53 -22.00 -2.16
CA VAL A 84 13.92 -21.36 -3.42
C VAL A 84 15.26 -21.95 -3.86
N SER A 85 15.36 -22.34 -5.14
CA SER A 85 16.63 -22.81 -5.69
C SER A 85 17.70 -21.71 -5.73
N ASP A 86 18.97 -22.08 -5.69
CA ASP A 86 20.11 -21.14 -5.65
C ASP A 86 20.11 -20.17 -6.85
N ASP A 87 19.57 -20.59 -7.99
CA ASP A 87 19.45 -19.79 -9.21
C ASP A 87 18.11 -19.03 -9.33
N ASN A 88 17.24 -19.12 -8.31
CA ASN A 88 15.91 -18.52 -8.27
C ASN A 88 15.00 -18.95 -9.45
N SER A 89 15.15 -20.19 -9.94
CA SER A 89 14.33 -20.75 -11.01
C SER A 89 13.26 -21.74 -10.52
N ALA A 90 13.34 -22.22 -9.28
CA ALA A 90 12.35 -23.13 -8.69
C ALA A 90 11.93 -22.65 -7.29
N PHE A 91 10.62 -22.69 -7.06
CA PHE A 91 9.98 -22.26 -5.82
C PHE A 91 9.03 -23.35 -5.35
N THR A 92 9.11 -23.71 -4.06
CA THR A 92 8.20 -24.66 -3.43
C THR A 92 7.61 -24.04 -2.17
N PHE A 93 6.29 -24.06 -2.02
CA PHE A 93 5.58 -23.52 -0.86
C PHE A 93 4.89 -24.65 -0.11
N HIS A 94 5.19 -24.76 1.17
CA HIS A 94 4.56 -25.71 2.10
C HIS A 94 3.44 -25.01 2.84
N LEU A 95 2.19 -25.43 2.59
CA LEU A 95 1.01 -24.73 3.10
C LEU A 95 0.72 -25.09 4.55
N ARG A 96 0.20 -24.14 5.31
CA ARG A 96 -0.35 -24.37 6.65
C ARG A 96 -1.59 -25.26 6.54
N LYS A 97 -1.71 -26.24 7.46
CA LYS A 97 -2.88 -27.11 7.56
C LYS A 97 -3.93 -26.49 8.48
N GLY A 98 -5.20 -26.84 8.25
CA GLY A 98 -6.32 -26.38 9.08
C GLY A 98 -6.72 -24.92 8.86
N VAL A 99 -6.16 -24.24 7.85
CA VAL A 99 -6.60 -22.89 7.47
C VAL A 99 -7.96 -22.99 6.76
N LYS A 100 -8.96 -22.29 7.28
CA LYS A 100 -10.30 -22.28 6.69
C LYS A 100 -10.55 -20.97 5.93
N PHE A 101 -11.23 -21.07 4.81
CA PHE A 101 -11.90 -19.95 4.18
C PHE A 101 -13.16 -19.55 4.95
N HIS A 102 -13.67 -18.34 4.70
CA HIS A 102 -14.89 -17.82 5.32
C HIS A 102 -16.15 -18.63 5.03
N ASN A 103 -16.13 -19.47 4.00
CA ASN A 103 -17.21 -20.45 3.71
C ASN A 103 -17.07 -21.78 4.48
N GLY A 104 -16.06 -21.91 5.34
CA GLY A 104 -15.80 -23.09 6.18
C GLY A 104 -14.97 -24.18 5.50
N LYS A 105 -14.66 -24.07 4.19
CA LYS A 105 -13.80 -25.00 3.46
C LYS A 105 -12.34 -24.85 3.93
N GLU A 106 -11.64 -25.96 4.13
CA GLU A 106 -10.19 -25.95 4.36
C GLU A 106 -9.43 -25.59 3.07
N MET A 107 -8.44 -24.71 3.20
CA MET A 107 -7.55 -24.32 2.10
C MET A 107 -6.61 -25.47 1.73
N THR A 108 -6.50 -25.75 0.44
CA THR A 108 -5.59 -26.74 -0.12
C THR A 108 -4.75 -26.14 -1.26
N SER A 109 -3.78 -26.92 -1.72
CA SER A 109 -2.94 -26.56 -2.89
C SER A 109 -3.76 -26.29 -4.16
N ALA A 110 -4.94 -26.91 -4.33
CA ALA A 110 -5.82 -26.64 -5.47
C ALA A 110 -6.32 -25.19 -5.46
N ASP A 111 -6.71 -24.66 -4.30
CA ASP A 111 -7.15 -23.28 -4.13
C ASP A 111 -6.01 -22.29 -4.42
N VAL A 112 -4.83 -22.59 -3.88
CA VAL A 112 -3.63 -21.77 -4.07
C VAL A 112 -3.21 -21.71 -5.54
N VAL A 113 -3.18 -22.88 -6.22
CA VAL A 113 -2.81 -22.96 -7.65
C VAL A 113 -3.82 -22.21 -8.53
N ALA A 114 -5.12 -22.37 -8.27
CA ALA A 114 -6.15 -21.64 -9.01
C ALA A 114 -6.00 -20.13 -8.82
N SER A 115 -5.79 -19.68 -7.59
CA SER A 115 -5.62 -18.26 -7.24
C SER A 115 -4.38 -17.66 -7.88
N LEU A 116 -3.22 -18.29 -7.70
CA LEU A 116 -1.95 -17.73 -8.19
C LEU A 116 -1.87 -17.74 -9.72
N ASN A 117 -2.40 -18.78 -10.39
CA ASN A 117 -2.45 -18.79 -11.85
C ASN A 117 -3.39 -17.71 -12.39
N ARG A 118 -4.55 -17.47 -11.75
CA ARG A 118 -5.39 -16.32 -12.10
C ARG A 118 -4.70 -14.98 -11.83
N TRP A 119 -3.99 -14.85 -10.68
CA TRP A 119 -3.22 -13.65 -10.39
C TRP A 119 -2.19 -13.35 -11.47
N LEU A 120 -1.45 -14.36 -11.97
CA LEU A 120 -0.53 -14.22 -13.11
C LEU A 120 -1.25 -13.73 -14.38
N GLU A 121 -2.49 -14.14 -14.64
CA GLU A 121 -3.27 -13.64 -15.78
C GLU A 121 -3.67 -12.17 -15.61
N CYS A 122 -3.97 -11.75 -14.39
CA CYS A 122 -4.36 -10.38 -14.08
C CYS A 122 -3.15 -9.42 -13.97
N PHE A 123 -2.00 -9.90 -13.47
CA PHE A 123 -0.83 -9.07 -13.23
C PHE A 123 0.25 -9.23 -14.31
N GLY A 124 0.19 -8.37 -15.32
CA GLY A 124 1.07 -8.42 -16.48
C GLY A 124 2.57 -8.38 -16.15
N THR A 125 2.99 -7.69 -15.08
CA THR A 125 4.40 -7.65 -14.65
C THR A 125 4.85 -9.01 -14.12
N ALA A 126 4.07 -9.64 -13.26
CA ALA A 126 4.35 -10.99 -12.77
C ALA A 126 4.30 -12.01 -13.91
N ARG A 127 3.32 -11.88 -14.81
CA ARG A 127 3.21 -12.73 -16.01
C ARG A 127 4.46 -12.66 -16.89
N LYS A 128 4.98 -11.45 -17.13
CA LYS A 128 6.22 -11.28 -17.91
C LYS A 128 7.44 -11.90 -17.21
N MET A 129 7.48 -11.86 -15.87
CA MET A 129 8.56 -12.44 -15.09
C MET A 129 8.56 -13.96 -15.15
N VAL A 130 7.39 -14.63 -15.07
CA VAL A 130 7.33 -16.09 -15.03
C VAL A 130 7.17 -16.73 -16.43
N GLY A 131 6.90 -15.93 -17.46
CA GLY A 131 6.68 -16.43 -18.82
C GLY A 131 5.45 -17.34 -18.89
N ASP A 132 5.59 -18.50 -19.54
CA ASP A 132 4.52 -19.49 -19.68
C ASP A 132 4.41 -20.47 -18.51
N ALA A 133 5.33 -20.41 -17.54
CA ALA A 133 5.28 -21.24 -16.35
C ALA A 133 4.00 -20.99 -15.51
N ARG A 134 3.58 -22.02 -14.80
CA ARG A 134 2.39 -22.00 -13.94
C ARG A 134 2.69 -22.68 -12.62
N PHE A 135 2.02 -22.20 -11.58
CA PHE A 135 1.97 -22.90 -10.30
C PHE A 135 1.28 -24.26 -10.50
N THR A 136 1.81 -25.27 -9.83
CA THR A 136 1.34 -26.67 -9.92
C THR A 136 1.18 -27.28 -8.55
N VAL A 137 0.20 -28.18 -8.42
CA VAL A 137 -0.02 -28.98 -7.24
C VAL A 137 1.04 -30.09 -7.17
N VAL A 138 1.74 -30.21 -6.04
CA VAL A 138 2.63 -31.35 -5.76
C VAL A 138 1.86 -32.38 -4.90
N ASP A 139 1.22 -31.91 -3.84
CA ASP A 139 0.29 -32.66 -2.99
C ASP A 139 -0.74 -31.67 -2.37
N ASP A 140 -1.61 -32.14 -1.46
CA ASP A 140 -2.70 -31.33 -0.90
C ASP A 140 -2.21 -30.07 -0.17
N TYR A 141 -0.94 -30.03 0.26
CA TYR A 141 -0.36 -28.90 1.02
C TYR A 141 0.99 -28.43 0.47
N THR A 142 1.32 -28.82 -0.77
CA THR A 142 2.57 -28.40 -1.40
C THR A 142 2.29 -27.87 -2.83
N VAL A 143 2.76 -26.65 -3.09
CA VAL A 143 2.64 -25.97 -4.38
C VAL A 143 4.03 -25.65 -4.92
N SER A 144 4.26 -25.83 -6.20
CA SER A 144 5.53 -25.51 -6.85
C SER A 144 5.37 -24.62 -8.08
N LEU A 145 6.42 -23.89 -8.38
CA LEU A 145 6.62 -23.18 -9.66
C LEU A 145 8.05 -23.43 -10.13
N THR A 146 8.23 -23.86 -11.38
CA THR A 146 9.54 -24.05 -12.00
C THR A 146 9.64 -23.25 -13.29
N LEU A 147 10.73 -22.52 -13.45
CA LEU A 147 11.04 -21.62 -14.55
C LEU A 147 12.29 -22.09 -15.30
N ASP A 148 12.45 -21.66 -16.52
CA ASP A 148 13.68 -21.86 -17.31
C ASP A 148 14.70 -20.72 -17.15
N HIS A 149 14.41 -19.76 -16.28
CA HIS A 149 15.25 -18.60 -15.99
C HIS A 149 15.06 -18.14 -14.52
N SER A 150 15.93 -17.23 -14.07
CA SER A 150 15.86 -16.67 -12.71
C SER A 150 14.73 -15.67 -12.56
N ALA A 151 13.93 -15.79 -11.49
CA ALA A 151 12.86 -14.86 -11.09
C ALA A 151 13.07 -14.34 -9.67
N ILE A 152 14.21 -13.74 -9.41
CA ILE A 152 14.65 -13.27 -8.09
C ILE A 152 13.62 -12.38 -7.37
N MET A 153 12.76 -11.67 -8.12
CA MET A 153 11.75 -10.74 -7.58
C MET A 153 10.37 -11.39 -7.37
N LEU A 154 10.22 -12.70 -7.58
CA LEU A 154 8.91 -13.35 -7.49
C LEU A 154 8.33 -13.29 -6.08
N LEU A 155 9.15 -13.54 -5.05
CA LEU A 155 8.69 -13.48 -3.66
C LEU A 155 8.24 -12.07 -3.28
N ASP A 156 8.97 -11.03 -3.71
CA ASP A 156 8.58 -9.63 -3.49
C ASP A 156 7.24 -9.29 -4.14
N MET A 157 6.98 -9.84 -5.33
CA MET A 157 5.69 -9.67 -6.00
C MET A 157 4.57 -10.42 -5.30
N LEU A 158 4.83 -11.65 -4.82
CA LEU A 158 3.86 -12.45 -4.08
C LEU A 158 3.50 -11.81 -2.72
N ALA A 159 4.47 -11.19 -2.04
CA ALA A 159 4.26 -10.46 -0.79
C ALA A 159 3.75 -9.02 -1.01
N GLY A 160 3.85 -8.50 -2.22
CA GLY A 160 3.58 -7.10 -2.56
C GLY A 160 2.10 -6.71 -2.48
N ALA A 161 1.87 -5.40 -2.37
CA ALA A 161 0.53 -4.83 -2.27
C ALA A 161 -0.03 -4.31 -3.59
N ALA A 162 0.81 -4.06 -4.60
CA ALA A 162 0.39 -3.31 -5.80
C ALA A 162 -0.76 -4.02 -6.56
N GLN A 163 -0.65 -5.32 -6.71
CA GLN A 163 -1.69 -6.22 -7.21
C GLN A 163 -1.52 -7.53 -6.42
N ALA A 164 -2.27 -7.64 -5.32
CA ALA A 164 -1.98 -8.61 -4.27
C ALA A 164 -2.27 -10.05 -4.73
N ALA A 165 -1.30 -10.96 -4.50
CA ALA A 165 -1.41 -12.38 -4.78
C ALA A 165 -2.20 -13.11 -3.67
N VAL A 166 -3.42 -12.64 -3.39
CA VAL A 166 -4.30 -13.19 -2.36
C VAL A 166 -4.86 -14.55 -2.75
N ILE A 167 -5.21 -15.36 -1.76
CA ILE A 167 -5.74 -16.69 -2.01
C ILE A 167 -7.26 -16.71 -1.86
N TYR A 168 -7.94 -17.12 -2.91
CA TYR A 168 -9.37 -17.38 -2.98
C TYR A 168 -9.64 -18.88 -2.99
N PRO A 169 -10.80 -19.37 -2.54
CA PRO A 169 -11.23 -20.73 -2.83
C PRO A 169 -11.50 -20.89 -4.33
N VAL A 170 -11.35 -22.09 -4.86
CA VAL A 170 -11.57 -22.40 -6.31
C VAL A 170 -12.93 -21.89 -6.76
N GLU A 171 -13.97 -22.00 -5.94
CA GLU A 171 -15.33 -21.58 -6.24
C GLU A 171 -15.43 -20.07 -6.54
N SER A 172 -14.60 -19.25 -5.88
CA SER A 172 -14.54 -17.81 -6.19
C SER A 172 -13.90 -17.54 -7.55
N ILE A 173 -12.89 -18.34 -7.93
CA ILE A 173 -12.25 -18.23 -9.24
C ILE A 173 -13.18 -18.70 -10.36
N GLU A 174 -13.94 -19.76 -10.12
CA GLU A 174 -14.94 -20.28 -11.07
C GLU A 174 -16.14 -19.33 -11.23
N ALA A 175 -16.46 -18.54 -10.18
CA ALA A 175 -17.53 -17.55 -10.19
C ALA A 175 -17.16 -16.24 -10.90
N VAL A 176 -15.95 -16.08 -11.41
CA VAL A 176 -15.52 -14.87 -12.13
C VAL A 176 -16.52 -14.51 -13.23
N ASN A 177 -17.03 -13.30 -13.19
CA ASN A 177 -17.97 -12.81 -14.17
C ASN A 177 -17.31 -12.67 -15.55
N ALA A 178 -17.85 -13.36 -16.56
CA ALA A 178 -17.25 -13.43 -17.89
C ALA A 178 -17.17 -12.06 -18.61
N ASP A 179 -18.13 -11.16 -18.34
CA ASP A 179 -18.18 -9.84 -18.99
C ASP A 179 -17.20 -8.84 -18.36
N THR A 180 -17.08 -8.85 -17.04
CA THR A 180 -16.22 -7.91 -16.29
C THR A 180 -14.85 -8.47 -15.96
N GLY A 181 -14.72 -9.79 -15.87
CA GLY A 181 -13.52 -10.51 -15.43
C GLY A 181 -13.21 -10.33 -13.94
N TYR A 182 -14.16 -9.82 -13.13
CA TYR A 182 -14.02 -9.68 -11.68
C TYR A 182 -14.66 -10.84 -10.93
N VAL A 183 -14.12 -11.17 -9.76
CA VAL A 183 -14.80 -11.98 -8.76
C VAL A 183 -16.00 -11.16 -8.24
N PRO A 184 -17.24 -11.71 -8.26
CA PRO A 184 -18.40 -11.00 -7.72
C PRO A 184 -18.29 -10.76 -6.21
N ALA A 185 -18.96 -9.72 -5.71
CA ALA A 185 -18.88 -9.33 -4.28
C ALA A 185 -19.25 -10.49 -3.32
N ASP A 186 -20.27 -11.28 -3.64
CA ASP A 186 -20.69 -12.44 -2.83
C ASP A 186 -19.65 -13.57 -2.79
N TYR A 187 -18.64 -13.53 -3.65
CA TYR A 187 -17.55 -14.47 -3.75
C TYR A 187 -16.18 -13.88 -3.29
N ILE A 188 -16.19 -12.71 -2.64
CA ILE A 188 -15.01 -12.18 -1.94
C ILE A 188 -14.84 -12.97 -0.64
N ILE A 189 -14.29 -14.16 -0.79
CA ILE A 189 -14.09 -15.15 0.27
C ILE A 189 -12.59 -15.30 0.49
N GLY A 190 -12.11 -14.97 1.68
CA GLY A 190 -10.70 -15.08 2.07
C GLY A 190 -10.51 -16.00 3.26
N THR A 191 -9.33 -15.91 3.86
CA THR A 191 -8.88 -16.69 5.02
C THR A 191 -8.64 -15.81 6.25
N GLY A 192 -8.74 -14.49 6.10
CA GLY A 192 -8.36 -13.50 7.11
C GLY A 192 -9.32 -13.43 8.32
N PRO A 193 -8.98 -12.61 9.34
CA PRO A 193 -9.74 -12.50 10.58
C PRO A 193 -11.13 -11.88 10.45
N TYR A 194 -11.48 -11.30 9.30
CA TYR A 194 -12.79 -10.73 9.00
C TYR A 194 -13.34 -11.25 7.67
N MET A 195 -14.64 -11.44 7.61
CA MET A 195 -15.40 -11.82 6.42
C MET A 195 -15.98 -10.57 5.73
N PHE A 196 -15.94 -10.53 4.40
CA PHE A 196 -16.64 -9.54 3.59
C PHE A 196 -18.15 -9.89 3.59
N LYS A 197 -18.98 -9.05 4.23
CA LYS A 197 -20.40 -9.38 4.46
C LYS A 197 -21.34 -8.62 3.57
N GLU A 198 -21.10 -7.33 3.36
CA GLU A 198 -22.02 -6.48 2.61
C GLU A 198 -21.26 -5.34 1.95
N TRP A 199 -21.65 -5.01 0.75
CA TRP A 199 -21.25 -3.82 0.03
C TRP A 199 -22.48 -3.07 -0.46
N ALA A 200 -22.88 -2.04 0.25
CA ALA A 200 -23.87 -1.06 -0.17
C ALA A 200 -23.14 0.03 -0.98
N VAL A 201 -23.23 -0.04 -2.30
CA VAL A 201 -22.50 0.82 -3.24
C VAL A 201 -22.71 2.30 -2.89
N ASP A 202 -21.64 3.10 -2.87
CA ASP A 202 -21.58 4.51 -2.48
C ASP A 202 -22.06 4.82 -1.04
N GLN A 203 -22.27 3.82 -0.20
CA GLN A 203 -22.71 3.99 1.18
C GLN A 203 -21.70 3.41 2.18
N TYR A 204 -21.50 2.09 2.16
CA TYR A 204 -20.58 1.43 3.09
C TYR A 204 -20.16 0.03 2.62
N VAL A 205 -19.08 -0.46 3.24
CA VAL A 205 -18.69 -1.87 3.26
C VAL A 205 -18.72 -2.37 4.70
N LEU A 206 -19.27 -3.56 4.91
CA LEU A 206 -19.38 -4.22 6.20
C LEU A 206 -18.49 -5.46 6.24
N LEU A 207 -17.59 -5.50 7.21
CA LEU A 207 -16.80 -6.69 7.54
C LEU A 207 -17.22 -7.23 8.89
N GLU A 208 -17.30 -8.55 9.03
CA GLU A 208 -17.68 -9.22 10.26
C GLU A 208 -16.60 -10.22 10.69
N ARG A 209 -16.31 -10.28 11.99
CA ARG A 209 -15.27 -11.16 12.53
C ARG A 209 -15.51 -12.62 12.15
N PHE A 210 -14.42 -13.30 11.77
CA PHE A 210 -14.39 -14.73 11.50
C PHE A 210 -13.87 -15.48 12.72
N ASP A 211 -14.78 -16.07 13.49
CA ASP A 211 -14.42 -16.74 14.75
C ASP A 211 -13.59 -18.03 14.55
N ASP A 212 -13.64 -18.65 13.36
CA ASP A 212 -12.82 -19.81 12.97
C ASP A 212 -11.45 -19.44 12.38
N TYR A 213 -11.03 -18.16 12.50
CA TYR A 213 -9.75 -17.69 11.94
C TYR A 213 -8.55 -18.45 12.52
N ALA A 214 -7.74 -19.02 11.62
CA ALA A 214 -6.51 -19.72 11.98
C ALA A 214 -5.33 -18.73 12.07
N ALA A 215 -5.23 -17.98 13.18
CA ALA A 215 -4.15 -17.03 13.39
C ALA A 215 -2.76 -17.69 13.26
N TYR A 216 -1.77 -16.92 12.80
CA TYR A 216 -0.39 -17.37 12.60
C TYR A 216 0.57 -16.57 13.46
N GLY A 217 1.54 -17.24 14.07
CA GLY A 217 2.54 -16.60 14.90
C GLY A 217 2.27 -16.78 16.41
N ASP A 218 3.04 -16.07 17.21
CA ASP A 218 2.98 -16.11 18.67
C ASP A 218 2.03 -15.01 19.16
N PRO A 219 0.96 -15.34 19.92
CA PRO A 219 0.01 -14.35 20.43
C PRO A 219 0.64 -13.33 21.39
N ASP A 220 1.79 -13.66 22.00
CA ASP A 220 2.48 -12.78 22.94
C ASP A 220 3.48 -11.84 22.23
N GLN A 221 3.65 -11.98 20.91
CA GLN A 221 4.51 -11.09 20.12
C GLN A 221 3.70 -10.02 19.39
N PRO A 222 4.21 -8.78 19.29
CA PRO A 222 3.55 -7.73 18.52
C PRO A 222 3.51 -8.11 17.03
N ILE A 223 2.48 -7.65 16.34
CA ILE A 223 2.40 -7.73 14.88
C ILE A 223 3.55 -6.91 14.27
N ASP A 224 4.23 -7.49 13.28
CA ASP A 224 5.34 -6.88 12.55
C ASP A 224 4.92 -6.68 11.08
N GLY A 225 4.50 -5.47 10.74
CA GLY A 225 3.89 -5.16 9.44
C GLY A 225 2.53 -5.86 9.29
N LEU A 226 2.41 -6.75 8.29
CA LEU A 226 1.23 -7.62 8.12
C LEU A 226 1.45 -9.04 8.66
N TRP A 227 2.65 -9.33 9.12
CA TRP A 227 3.02 -10.63 9.68
C TRP A 227 2.77 -10.69 11.19
N GLY A 228 2.38 -11.86 11.68
CA GLY A 228 2.21 -12.13 13.10
C GLY A 228 0.78 -12.50 13.48
N TYR A 229 0.57 -12.71 14.78
CA TYR A 229 -0.71 -13.16 15.32
C TYR A 229 -1.73 -12.02 15.30
N LYS A 230 -2.73 -12.13 14.41
CA LYS A 230 -3.79 -11.13 14.25
C LYS A 230 -4.96 -11.43 15.18
N HIS A 231 -5.26 -10.53 16.11
CA HIS A 231 -6.43 -10.59 16.97
C HIS A 231 -7.57 -9.75 16.36
N ALA A 232 -8.72 -10.38 16.11
CA ALA A 232 -9.93 -9.68 15.71
C ALA A 232 -10.81 -9.42 16.94
N TYR A 233 -10.50 -8.38 17.71
CA TYR A 233 -11.23 -8.07 18.94
C TYR A 233 -12.65 -7.58 18.68
N THR A 234 -12.84 -6.66 17.73
CA THR A 234 -14.12 -6.07 17.36
C THR A 234 -14.93 -7.03 16.47
N LYS A 235 -16.25 -7.11 16.69
CA LYS A 235 -17.11 -7.98 15.89
C LYS A 235 -17.32 -7.46 14.48
N THR A 236 -17.43 -6.13 14.32
CA THR A 236 -17.84 -5.51 13.06
C THR A 236 -16.96 -4.31 12.73
N LEU A 237 -16.42 -4.28 11.51
CA LEU A 237 -15.78 -3.10 10.93
C LEU A 237 -16.72 -2.55 9.85
N LYS A 238 -17.15 -1.30 9.98
CA LYS A 238 -18.02 -0.66 9.01
C LYS A 238 -17.32 0.53 8.36
N TYR A 239 -17.01 0.39 7.08
CA TYR A 239 -16.38 1.42 6.27
C TYR A 239 -17.42 2.25 5.56
N TRP A 240 -17.67 3.45 6.06
CA TRP A 240 -18.56 4.42 5.46
C TRP A 240 -17.86 5.17 4.32
N ILE A 241 -18.55 5.36 3.20
CA ILE A 241 -18.02 6.11 2.06
C ILE A 241 -18.42 7.58 2.21
N VAL A 242 -17.48 8.39 2.69
CA VAL A 242 -17.67 9.81 3.02
C VAL A 242 -16.67 10.64 2.23
N LYS A 243 -17.07 11.09 1.03
CA LYS A 243 -16.15 11.77 0.08
C LYS A 243 -15.64 13.11 0.60
N ASP A 244 -16.48 13.87 1.31
CA ASP A 244 -16.13 15.20 1.83
C ASP A 244 -15.26 15.12 3.08
N ALA A 245 -14.10 15.76 3.04
CA ALA A 245 -13.10 15.72 4.11
C ALA A 245 -13.57 16.44 5.39
N ALA A 246 -14.35 17.52 5.26
CA ALA A 246 -14.89 18.24 6.40
C ALA A 246 -15.94 17.41 7.13
N THR A 247 -16.75 16.66 6.39
CA THR A 247 -17.74 15.72 6.95
C THR A 247 -17.03 14.60 7.72
N ARG A 248 -15.94 13.99 7.16
CA ARG A 248 -15.14 12.99 7.90
C ARG A 248 -14.56 13.57 9.19
N PHE A 249 -13.92 14.75 9.11
CA PHE A 249 -13.36 15.43 10.27
C PHE A 249 -14.42 15.72 11.35
N ASN A 250 -15.55 16.31 10.97
CA ASN A 250 -16.63 16.62 11.90
C ASN A 250 -17.25 15.36 12.53
N GLY A 251 -17.41 14.28 11.74
CA GLY A 251 -17.89 13.00 12.24
C GLY A 251 -16.96 12.35 13.26
N LEU A 252 -15.62 12.45 13.05
CA LEU A 252 -14.64 12.04 14.06
C LEU A 252 -14.76 12.88 15.33
N MET A 253 -14.92 14.21 15.19
CA MET A 253 -15.06 15.13 16.35
C MET A 253 -16.35 14.91 17.15
N SER A 254 -17.42 14.47 16.49
CA SER A 254 -18.71 14.16 17.13
C SER A 254 -18.81 12.74 17.69
N GLY A 255 -17.84 11.87 17.39
CA GLY A 255 -17.89 10.45 17.74
C GLY A 255 -18.81 9.61 16.85
N GLU A 256 -19.20 10.12 15.67
CA GLU A 256 -19.92 9.35 14.67
C GLU A 256 -19.01 8.31 14.01
N TYR A 257 -17.73 8.68 13.83
CA TYR A 257 -16.68 7.79 13.35
C TYR A 257 -15.60 7.61 14.39
N ASP A 258 -15.14 6.37 14.55
CA ASP A 258 -14.04 6.00 15.44
C ASP A 258 -12.69 6.19 14.75
N PHE A 259 -12.68 6.12 13.41
CA PHE A 259 -11.49 6.26 12.57
C PHE A 259 -11.83 6.97 11.26
N ILE A 260 -10.92 7.84 10.79
CA ILE A 260 -11.03 8.44 9.45
C ILE A 260 -9.79 8.10 8.62
N VAL A 261 -10.01 7.69 7.38
CA VAL A 261 -8.94 7.46 6.41
C VAL A 261 -8.65 8.78 5.68
N LYS A 262 -7.38 9.07 5.43
CA LYS A 262 -6.91 10.25 4.69
C LYS A 262 -7.41 11.56 5.30
N ALA A 263 -6.98 11.85 6.53
CA ALA A 263 -7.09 13.21 7.05
C ALA A 263 -6.34 14.17 6.11
N THR A 264 -6.99 15.23 5.65
CA THR A 264 -6.36 16.22 4.78
C THR A 264 -5.44 17.14 5.59
N ASP A 265 -4.45 17.75 4.92
CA ASP A 265 -3.47 18.63 5.53
C ASP A 265 -4.14 19.80 6.29
N ALA A 266 -5.30 20.26 5.81
CA ALA A 266 -6.09 21.31 6.46
C ALA A 266 -6.49 20.97 7.92
N TYR A 267 -6.71 19.69 8.22
CA TYR A 267 -7.15 19.23 9.55
C TYR A 267 -6.05 18.55 10.36
N LEU A 268 -4.97 18.12 9.69
CA LEU A 268 -3.93 17.28 10.29
C LEU A 268 -3.24 17.98 11.47
N GLY A 269 -2.96 19.29 11.37
CA GLY A 269 -2.37 20.08 12.46
C GLY A 269 -3.28 20.10 13.70
N THR A 270 -4.58 20.26 13.50
CA THR A 270 -5.58 20.22 14.59
C THR A 270 -5.64 18.83 15.22
N LEU A 271 -5.76 17.77 14.41
CA LEU A 271 -5.83 16.39 14.89
C LEU A 271 -4.60 16.00 15.72
N ARG A 272 -3.40 16.37 15.26
CA ARG A 272 -2.13 16.08 15.96
C ARG A 272 -2.03 16.82 17.31
N SER A 273 -2.73 17.92 17.50
CA SER A 273 -2.73 18.68 18.77
C SER A 273 -3.72 18.13 19.81
N MET A 274 -4.58 17.18 19.44
CA MET A 274 -5.61 16.62 20.31
C MET A 274 -5.07 15.40 21.06
N PRO A 275 -5.13 15.38 22.41
CA PRO A 275 -4.53 14.30 23.21
C PRO A 275 -5.23 12.95 23.05
N ASP A 276 -6.51 12.96 22.67
CA ASP A 276 -7.34 11.75 22.52
C ASP A 276 -7.35 11.21 21.08
N ILE A 277 -6.62 11.84 20.16
CA ILE A 277 -6.52 11.42 18.75
C ILE A 277 -5.11 10.93 18.46
N THR A 278 -5.01 9.71 17.97
CA THR A 278 -3.76 9.17 17.44
C THR A 278 -3.74 9.27 15.93
N CYS A 279 -2.73 9.97 15.40
CA CYS A 279 -2.53 10.11 13.96
C CYS A 279 -1.45 9.13 13.49
N TYR A 280 -1.82 8.23 12.59
CA TYR A 280 -0.88 7.37 11.89
C TYR A 280 -0.55 8.00 10.54
N SER A 281 0.72 8.10 10.22
CA SER A 281 1.18 8.54 8.90
C SER A 281 2.12 7.50 8.31
N MET A 282 1.97 7.23 7.03
CA MET A 282 2.90 6.38 6.30
C MET A 282 3.22 7.06 4.98
N GLN A 283 4.47 6.94 4.58
CA GLN A 283 4.90 7.38 3.26
C GLN A 283 4.30 6.41 2.23
N THR A 284 3.49 6.95 1.32
CA THR A 284 2.80 6.15 0.29
C THR A 284 3.33 6.44 -1.11
N GLY A 285 4.29 7.33 -1.23
CA GLY A 285 4.86 7.73 -2.50
C GLY A 285 5.76 8.94 -2.38
N MET A 286 6.15 9.46 -3.52
CA MET A 286 6.99 10.63 -3.67
C MET A 286 6.50 11.51 -4.80
N ILE A 287 6.77 12.81 -4.70
CA ILE A 287 6.55 13.77 -5.77
C ILE A 287 7.84 13.91 -6.57
N ASN A 288 7.74 13.88 -7.88
CA ASN A 288 8.89 13.97 -8.76
C ASN A 288 8.64 14.91 -9.93
N LEU A 289 9.68 15.63 -10.32
CA LEU A 289 9.80 16.26 -11.64
C LEU A 289 10.53 15.28 -12.55
N VAL A 290 9.80 14.63 -13.45
CA VAL A 290 10.33 13.64 -14.40
C VAL A 290 10.66 14.34 -15.71
N TRP A 291 11.90 14.24 -16.12
CA TRP A 291 12.44 14.95 -17.27
C TRP A 291 12.28 14.15 -18.57
N ASN A 292 11.88 14.82 -19.63
CA ASN A 292 11.96 14.29 -20.98
C ASN A 292 13.40 14.40 -21.49
N LYS A 293 14.11 13.28 -21.55
CA LYS A 293 15.53 13.26 -21.94
C LYS A 293 15.76 13.61 -23.42
N HIS A 294 14.72 13.57 -24.26
CA HIS A 294 14.83 13.91 -25.67
C HIS A 294 14.81 15.43 -25.91
N SER A 295 14.16 16.19 -25.02
CA SER A 295 14.10 17.65 -25.10
C SER A 295 14.96 18.37 -24.05
N THR A 296 15.53 17.65 -23.08
CA THR A 296 16.35 18.22 -21.99
C THR A 296 17.68 17.52 -21.84
N ASP A 297 18.75 18.28 -21.69
CA ASP A 297 20.09 17.71 -21.47
C ASP A 297 20.41 17.54 -19.98
N LYS A 298 21.57 16.91 -19.71
CA LYS A 298 22.05 16.65 -18.36
C LYS A 298 22.24 17.94 -17.55
N TYR A 299 22.77 19.00 -18.16
CA TYR A 299 23.15 20.20 -17.45
C TYR A 299 21.91 21.01 -17.03
N LEU A 300 20.85 21.05 -17.84
CA LEU A 300 19.57 21.61 -17.45
C LEU A 300 19.01 20.90 -16.22
N ARG A 301 19.00 19.56 -16.22
CA ARG A 301 18.50 18.78 -15.10
C ARG A 301 19.32 19.00 -13.81
N LEU A 302 20.64 19.06 -13.91
CA LEU A 302 21.51 19.39 -12.79
C LEU A 302 21.34 20.85 -12.32
N ALA A 303 21.09 21.78 -13.23
CA ALA A 303 20.79 23.17 -12.87
C ALA A 303 19.54 23.27 -11.99
N PHE A 304 18.48 22.52 -12.32
CA PHE A 304 17.27 22.47 -11.50
C PHE A 304 17.47 21.77 -10.15
N GLN A 305 18.35 20.77 -10.07
CA GLN A 305 18.75 20.15 -8.79
C GLN A 305 19.55 21.12 -7.92
N ALA A 306 20.43 21.91 -8.52
CA ALA A 306 21.16 22.95 -7.79
C ALA A 306 20.23 24.09 -7.33
N LEU A 307 19.26 24.46 -8.16
CA LEU A 307 18.34 25.56 -7.92
C LEU A 307 17.33 25.29 -6.82
N ALA A 308 16.68 24.11 -6.87
CA ALA A 308 15.53 23.80 -6.05
C ALA A 308 15.86 23.82 -4.56
N ASN A 309 14.90 24.31 -3.76
CA ASN A 309 14.88 24.19 -2.31
C ASN A 309 13.76 23.24 -1.89
N ALA A 310 14.11 22.05 -1.41
CA ALA A 310 13.14 21.03 -1.03
C ALA A 310 12.23 21.48 0.13
N ASP A 311 12.76 22.27 1.09
CA ASP A 311 11.98 22.76 2.23
C ASP A 311 10.93 23.80 1.78
N ASP A 312 11.26 24.69 0.87
CA ASP A 312 10.31 25.66 0.33
C ASP A 312 9.21 24.98 -0.50
N LEU A 313 9.59 24.00 -1.31
CA LEU A 313 8.64 23.18 -2.08
C LEU A 313 7.68 22.40 -1.16
N ASN A 314 8.22 21.74 -0.12
CA ASN A 314 7.45 21.00 0.86
C ASN A 314 6.50 21.93 1.65
N THR A 315 7.03 23.07 2.11
CA THR A 315 6.23 24.07 2.86
C THR A 315 5.08 24.61 2.03
N ALA A 316 5.31 24.88 0.74
CA ALA A 316 4.29 25.43 -0.15
C ALA A 316 3.06 24.53 -0.31
N ASN A 317 3.24 23.20 -0.25
CA ASN A 317 2.15 22.26 -0.42
C ASN A 317 1.69 21.63 0.90
N TYR A 318 2.62 21.30 1.78
CA TYR A 318 2.35 20.46 2.96
C TYR A 318 2.64 21.16 4.28
N GLY A 319 3.01 22.45 4.29
CA GLY A 319 3.34 23.16 5.52
C GLY A 319 4.46 22.50 6.33
N SER A 320 5.41 21.85 5.66
CA SER A 320 6.50 21.08 6.29
C SER A 320 6.03 19.89 7.14
N LEU A 321 4.89 19.29 6.81
CA LEU A 321 4.34 18.14 7.53
C LEU A 321 5.08 16.82 7.23
N TYR A 322 5.83 16.77 6.15
CA TYR A 322 6.53 15.57 5.66
C TYR A 322 8.02 15.82 5.50
N ASP A 323 8.81 14.75 5.58
CA ASP A 323 10.25 14.81 5.36
C ASP A 323 10.58 14.90 3.87
N ASN A 324 11.69 15.60 3.56
CA ASN A 324 12.32 15.55 2.26
C ASN A 324 13.25 14.32 2.18
N ASP A 325 13.21 13.61 1.06
CA ASP A 325 14.03 12.42 0.87
C ASP A 325 14.66 12.43 -0.53
N PRO A 326 15.99 12.32 -0.64
CA PRO A 326 16.68 12.29 -1.92
C PRO A 326 16.58 10.94 -2.64
N CYS A 327 16.13 9.88 -1.97
CA CYS A 327 16.08 8.53 -2.49
C CYS A 327 14.72 8.20 -3.13
N PHE A 328 14.75 7.39 -4.19
CA PHE A 328 13.54 6.86 -4.83
C PHE A 328 12.86 5.76 -3.99
N MET A 329 13.58 5.21 -3.01
CA MET A 329 13.08 4.21 -2.09
C MET A 329 12.98 4.82 -0.71
N GLU A 330 12.05 4.34 0.07
CA GLU A 330 11.70 4.94 1.35
C GLU A 330 12.65 4.48 2.47
N LYS A 331 12.83 5.30 3.50
CA LYS A 331 13.63 4.96 4.70
C LYS A 331 13.15 3.68 5.39
N SER A 332 11.86 3.34 5.24
CA SER A 332 11.27 2.09 5.71
C SER A 332 11.75 0.84 4.94
N GLN A 333 12.51 1.02 3.86
CA GLN A 333 13.02 -0.03 2.99
C GLN A 333 14.57 -0.10 3.03
N PRO A 334 15.18 -0.48 4.15
CA PRO A 334 16.62 -0.34 4.39
C PRO A 334 17.50 -1.12 3.40
N GLY A 335 16.99 -2.19 2.80
CA GLY A 335 17.68 -2.94 1.76
C GLY A 335 17.84 -2.20 0.43
N TRP A 336 17.04 -1.15 0.20
CA TRP A 336 17.00 -0.38 -1.06
C TRP A 336 17.25 1.11 -0.86
N TYR A 337 17.12 1.61 0.36
CA TYR A 337 17.36 3.01 0.69
C TYR A 337 18.84 3.35 0.66
N THR A 338 19.19 4.52 0.15
CA THR A 338 20.56 5.02 0.13
C THR A 338 20.56 6.56 0.19
N THR A 339 21.53 7.12 0.87
CA THR A 339 21.83 8.57 0.86
C THR A 339 22.91 8.93 -0.17
N LYS A 340 23.37 7.97 -0.98
CA LYS A 340 24.38 8.22 -1.99
C LYS A 340 23.83 9.16 -3.06
N GLY A 341 24.48 10.29 -3.26
CA GLY A 341 24.06 11.35 -4.18
C GLY A 341 23.22 12.44 -3.53
N GLU A 342 23.00 12.38 -2.21
CA GLU A 342 22.31 13.40 -1.44
C GLU A 342 22.89 14.81 -1.65
N GLU A 343 24.20 14.90 -1.87
CA GLU A 343 24.90 16.15 -2.15
C GLU A 343 24.45 16.86 -3.43
N PHE A 344 23.70 16.19 -4.29
CA PHE A 344 23.10 16.77 -5.52
C PHE A 344 21.61 17.09 -5.37
N PHE A 345 20.98 16.73 -4.26
CA PHE A 345 19.55 16.89 -4.07
C PHE A 345 19.21 18.30 -3.59
N CYS A 346 18.41 19.05 -4.37
CA CYS A 346 17.81 20.33 -3.99
C CYS A 346 18.75 21.27 -3.21
N GLN A 347 19.89 21.65 -3.83
CA GLN A 347 21.01 22.29 -3.16
C GLN A 347 20.75 23.74 -2.73
N ASN A 348 19.69 24.38 -3.21
CA ASN A 348 19.35 25.79 -2.99
C ASN A 348 20.52 26.75 -3.33
N ASP A 349 21.19 26.48 -4.45
CA ASP A 349 22.36 27.24 -4.94
C ASP A 349 22.09 27.81 -6.35
N PRO A 350 21.47 29.01 -6.46
CA PRO A 350 21.17 29.63 -7.76
C PRO A 350 22.40 29.99 -8.58
N GLU A 351 23.56 30.25 -7.96
CA GLU A 351 24.76 30.60 -8.71
C GLU A 351 25.35 29.34 -9.39
N LYS A 352 25.42 28.23 -8.67
CA LYS A 352 25.76 26.94 -9.26
C LYS A 352 24.75 26.51 -10.34
N ALA A 353 23.47 26.81 -10.15
CA ALA A 353 22.44 26.55 -11.15
C ALA A 353 22.69 27.33 -12.44
N LYS A 354 23.09 28.60 -12.37
CA LYS A 354 23.49 29.42 -13.54
C LYS A 354 24.72 28.86 -14.23
N GLU A 355 25.74 28.46 -13.48
CA GLU A 355 26.95 27.84 -14.03
C GLU A 355 26.65 26.55 -14.80
N LEU A 356 25.75 25.72 -14.28
CA LEU A 356 25.32 24.50 -14.94
C LEU A 356 24.44 24.80 -16.16
N LEU A 357 23.50 25.76 -16.05
CA LEU A 357 22.66 26.16 -17.15
C LEU A 357 23.45 26.72 -18.31
N ALA A 358 24.55 27.45 -18.05
CA ALA A 358 25.46 27.95 -19.08
C ALA A 358 26.17 26.85 -19.90
N GLN A 359 26.20 25.61 -19.38
CA GLN A 359 26.72 24.45 -20.08
C GLN A 359 25.62 23.65 -20.80
N SER A 360 24.34 24.01 -20.58
CA SER A 360 23.21 23.37 -21.22
C SER A 360 23.01 23.87 -22.65
N SER A 361 22.51 22.97 -23.49
CA SER A 361 22.04 23.34 -24.85
C SER A 361 20.62 23.91 -24.85
N PHE A 362 19.97 24.04 -23.69
CA PHE A 362 18.62 24.56 -23.58
C PHE A 362 18.54 26.03 -23.96
N ASP A 363 17.65 26.36 -24.88
CA ASP A 363 17.41 27.73 -25.35
C ASP A 363 16.48 28.49 -24.34
N THR A 364 17.08 29.29 -23.46
CA THR A 364 16.37 30.05 -22.43
C THR A 364 15.43 31.14 -22.99
N SER A 365 15.47 31.42 -24.28
CA SER A 365 14.48 32.30 -24.93
C SER A 365 13.12 31.65 -25.09
N LYS A 366 13.04 30.32 -24.90
CA LYS A 366 11.82 29.52 -24.92
C LYS A 366 11.43 29.07 -23.49
N PRO A 367 10.14 28.94 -23.24
CA PRO A 367 9.72 28.38 -21.94
C PRO A 367 10.06 26.88 -21.82
N LEU A 368 10.38 26.46 -20.61
CA LEU A 368 10.43 25.07 -20.25
C LEU A 368 9.01 24.60 -19.93
N ARG A 369 8.50 23.64 -20.71
CA ARG A 369 7.11 23.18 -20.63
C ARG A 369 6.97 22.08 -19.59
N ILE A 370 6.14 22.31 -18.58
CA ILE A 370 5.87 21.34 -17.50
C ILE A 370 4.41 20.91 -17.54
N LEU A 371 4.19 19.61 -17.65
CA LEU A 371 2.88 18.98 -17.60
C LEU A 371 2.59 18.50 -16.18
N THR A 372 1.39 18.75 -15.67
CA THR A 372 0.94 18.26 -14.35
C THR A 372 -0.55 17.97 -14.31
N ALA A 373 -0.99 17.21 -13.30
CA ALA A 373 -2.41 17.03 -13.02
C ALA A 373 -2.90 18.11 -12.04
N THR A 374 -4.13 18.59 -12.22
CA THR A 374 -4.82 19.49 -11.28
C THR A 374 -5.16 18.73 -9.99
N GLY A 375 -5.15 19.45 -8.87
CA GLY A 375 -5.39 18.87 -7.54
C GLY A 375 -4.14 18.19 -6.95
N GLY A 376 -4.16 17.93 -5.65
CA GLY A 376 -3.05 17.30 -4.94
C GLY A 376 -1.86 18.21 -4.65
N GLY A 377 -2.00 19.54 -4.79
CA GLY A 377 -1.05 20.55 -4.33
C GLY A 377 0.18 20.75 -5.23
N ALA A 378 0.26 20.04 -6.36
CA ALA A 378 1.36 20.20 -7.31
C ALA A 378 1.51 21.65 -7.81
N GLU A 379 0.42 22.39 -7.90
CA GLU A 379 0.37 23.76 -8.38
C GLU A 379 1.16 24.70 -7.46
N ALA A 380 1.04 24.56 -6.14
CA ALA A 380 1.77 25.41 -5.19
C ALA A 380 3.29 25.18 -5.27
N MET A 381 3.72 23.92 -5.36
CA MET A 381 5.14 23.57 -5.52
C MET A 381 5.70 24.07 -6.85
N LEU A 382 4.92 23.93 -7.94
CA LEU A 382 5.34 24.41 -9.26
C LEU A 382 5.40 25.94 -9.33
N GLU A 383 4.57 26.66 -8.57
CA GLU A 383 4.66 28.12 -8.46
C GLU A 383 5.96 28.54 -7.77
N VAL A 384 6.37 27.88 -6.68
CA VAL A 384 7.68 28.11 -6.05
C VAL A 384 8.80 27.80 -7.05
N LEU A 385 8.75 26.67 -7.73
CA LEU A 385 9.77 26.28 -8.71
C LEU A 385 9.84 27.29 -9.88
N ARG A 386 8.71 27.86 -10.29
CA ARG A 386 8.63 28.91 -11.33
C ARG A 386 9.36 30.18 -10.90
N GLN A 387 9.18 30.59 -9.64
CA GLN A 387 9.86 31.74 -9.08
C GLN A 387 11.38 31.54 -8.98
N GLU A 388 11.78 30.32 -8.54
CA GLU A 388 13.18 29.94 -8.49
C GLU A 388 13.81 29.91 -9.91
N ALA A 389 13.15 29.29 -10.88
CA ALA A 389 13.62 29.22 -12.26
C ALA A 389 13.82 30.62 -12.89
N ALA A 390 12.97 31.57 -12.55
CA ALA A 390 13.12 32.94 -13.01
C ALA A 390 14.43 33.62 -12.53
N LYS A 391 14.96 33.24 -11.36
CA LYS A 391 16.26 33.76 -10.84
C LYS A 391 17.45 33.36 -11.70
N ILE A 392 17.32 32.28 -12.46
CA ILE A 392 18.37 31.79 -13.39
C ILE A 392 18.01 32.07 -14.88
N GLY A 393 16.94 32.83 -15.13
CA GLY A 393 16.54 33.25 -16.48
C GLY A 393 15.74 32.19 -17.25
N VAL A 394 15.17 31.21 -16.58
CA VAL A 394 14.30 30.18 -17.20
C VAL A 394 12.83 30.49 -16.90
N THR A 395 12.02 30.57 -17.96
CA THR A 395 10.56 30.70 -17.83
C THR A 395 9.92 29.34 -17.84
N LEU A 396 9.02 29.07 -16.87
CA LEU A 396 8.22 27.83 -16.86
C LEU A 396 6.84 28.07 -17.47
N GLU A 397 6.45 27.25 -18.43
CA GLU A 397 5.09 27.14 -18.95
C GLU A 397 4.45 25.86 -18.37
N ILE A 398 3.44 26.06 -17.50
CA ILE A 398 2.82 24.96 -16.75
C ILE A 398 1.46 24.65 -17.39
N THR A 399 1.30 23.43 -17.91
CA THR A 399 0.03 22.89 -18.38
C THR A 399 -0.53 21.96 -17.30
N ALA A 400 -1.57 22.43 -16.60
CA ALA A 400 -2.29 21.65 -15.59
C ALA A 400 -3.64 21.17 -16.16
N THR A 401 -3.91 19.86 -16.06
CA THR A 401 -5.14 19.25 -16.58
C THR A 401 -5.61 18.13 -15.65
N ASP A 402 -6.76 17.51 -15.92
CA ASP A 402 -7.19 16.34 -15.15
C ASP A 402 -6.21 15.16 -15.31
N ARG A 403 -6.23 14.25 -14.34
CA ARG A 403 -5.25 13.14 -14.29
C ARG A 403 -5.32 12.21 -15.51
N THR A 404 -6.51 11.98 -16.06
CA THR A 404 -6.67 11.09 -17.22
C THR A 404 -6.07 11.72 -18.47
N THR A 405 -6.37 12.99 -18.70
CA THR A 405 -5.80 13.79 -19.80
C THR A 405 -4.29 13.92 -19.65
N MET A 406 -3.79 14.24 -18.46
CA MET A 406 -2.35 14.30 -18.18
C MET A 406 -1.65 12.97 -18.49
N THR A 407 -2.25 11.85 -18.09
CA THR A 407 -1.69 10.52 -18.36
C THR A 407 -1.67 10.20 -19.86
N SER A 408 -2.67 10.64 -20.61
CA SER A 408 -2.70 10.51 -22.06
C SER A 408 -1.63 11.40 -22.73
N MET A 409 -1.56 12.68 -22.33
CA MET A 409 -0.58 13.64 -22.88
C MET A 409 0.88 13.21 -22.61
N ARG A 410 1.15 12.58 -21.48
CA ARG A 410 2.47 12.07 -21.13
C ARG A 410 3.02 11.06 -22.15
N ASN A 411 2.15 10.37 -22.89
CA ASN A 411 2.56 9.41 -23.92
C ASN A 411 3.03 10.10 -25.23
N ASP A 412 2.84 11.41 -25.34
CA ASP A 412 3.37 12.22 -26.46
C ASP A 412 4.49 13.14 -25.95
N GLU A 413 5.73 12.69 -26.13
CA GLU A 413 6.93 13.40 -25.67
C GLU A 413 7.15 14.78 -26.31
N THR A 414 6.41 15.13 -27.37
CA THR A 414 6.52 16.44 -28.01
C THR A 414 5.76 17.53 -27.24
N LEU A 415 4.90 17.18 -26.31
CA LEU A 415 4.02 18.09 -25.59
C LEU A 415 4.65 18.71 -24.34
N TYR A 416 5.76 18.17 -23.82
CA TYR A 416 6.37 18.61 -22.58
C TYR A 416 7.90 18.41 -22.56
N ASP A 417 8.58 19.14 -21.69
CA ASP A 417 10.00 18.97 -21.39
C ASP A 417 10.22 18.29 -20.04
N ALA A 418 9.26 18.43 -19.13
CA ALA A 418 9.17 17.63 -17.90
C ALA A 418 7.70 17.45 -17.50
N TYR A 419 7.41 16.43 -16.68
CA TYR A 419 6.11 16.36 -16.02
C TYR A 419 6.29 16.17 -14.51
N PHE A 420 5.40 16.82 -13.77
CA PHE A 420 5.40 16.83 -12.31
C PHE A 420 4.25 15.96 -11.80
N THR A 421 4.57 14.93 -11.03
CA THR A 421 3.57 13.94 -10.59
C THR A 421 4.00 13.20 -9.34
N THR A 422 3.03 12.53 -8.73
CA THR A 422 3.25 11.61 -7.61
C THR A 422 3.37 10.18 -8.12
N PHE A 423 4.35 9.46 -7.62
CA PHE A 423 4.49 8.01 -7.78
C PHE A 423 4.24 7.32 -6.45
N SER A 424 3.43 6.26 -6.49
CA SER A 424 3.19 5.43 -5.30
C SER A 424 4.43 4.67 -4.89
N SER A 425 4.53 4.33 -3.62
CA SER A 425 5.54 3.41 -3.09
C SER A 425 5.56 2.10 -3.84
N VAL A 426 6.74 1.54 -4.02
CA VAL A 426 6.96 0.22 -4.64
C VAL A 426 7.85 -0.62 -3.74
N ALA A 427 7.66 -1.93 -3.76
CA ALA A 427 8.45 -2.83 -2.92
C ALA A 427 9.93 -2.86 -3.29
N VAL A 428 10.24 -2.63 -4.57
CA VAL A 428 11.60 -2.74 -5.11
C VAL A 428 11.84 -1.71 -6.22
N PRO A 429 13.08 -1.25 -6.44
CA PRO A 429 13.41 -0.22 -7.44
C PRO A 429 12.99 -0.58 -8.87
N SER A 430 13.08 -1.84 -9.26
CA SER A 430 12.73 -2.32 -10.60
C SER A 430 11.27 -2.11 -10.98
N LEU A 431 10.39 -1.88 -9.99
CA LEU A 431 8.98 -1.54 -10.23
C LEU A 431 8.75 -0.04 -10.43
N ARG A 432 9.80 0.79 -10.35
CA ARG A 432 9.72 2.23 -10.69
C ARG A 432 9.70 2.40 -12.20
N ASN A 433 8.53 2.56 -12.77
CA ASN A 433 8.32 2.65 -14.22
C ASN A 433 9.18 3.72 -14.89
N PHE A 434 9.39 4.87 -14.23
CA PHE A 434 10.19 5.97 -14.76
C PHE A 434 11.70 5.67 -14.82
N LEU A 435 12.17 4.53 -14.30
CA LEU A 435 13.53 4.01 -14.47
C LEU A 435 13.65 3.06 -15.67
N SER A 436 12.53 2.71 -16.33
CA SER A 436 12.51 1.84 -17.50
C SER A 436 12.78 2.61 -18.78
N ALA A 437 13.56 2.03 -19.70
CA ALA A 437 13.77 2.60 -21.03
C ALA A 437 12.50 2.62 -21.88
N ASP A 438 11.52 1.79 -21.55
CA ASP A 438 10.23 1.69 -22.27
C ASP A 438 9.19 2.68 -21.75
N TYR A 439 9.52 3.50 -20.74
CA TYR A 439 8.60 4.46 -20.17
C TYR A 439 8.53 5.72 -21.03
N ALA A 440 7.32 6.25 -21.25
CA ALA A 440 7.12 7.45 -22.07
C ALA A 440 7.98 8.64 -21.60
N GLY A 441 8.67 9.29 -22.54
CA GLY A 441 9.56 10.42 -22.26
C GLY A 441 11.00 10.03 -21.87
N TRP A 442 11.37 8.77 -21.97
CA TRP A 442 12.72 8.27 -21.62
C TRP A 442 13.58 7.94 -22.82
#